data_353ed8e1125632165c6ab8f1c31885e5
#
_entry.id   353ed8e1125632165c6ab8f1c31885e5
#
_cell.length_a   1.000
_cell.length_b   1.000
_cell.length_c   1.000
_cell.angle_alpha   90.00
_cell.angle_beta   90.00
_cell.angle_gamma   90.00
#
_symmetry.space_group_name_H-M   'P 1'
#
loop_
_entity.id
_entity.type
_entity.pdbx_description
1 polymer ?
#
loop_
_entity_poly.entity_id
_entity_poly.type
_entity_poly.pdbx_seq_one_letter_code
_entity_poly.pdbx_strand_id
1 'polypeptide(L)'
;MSQQKRLGILVGGGPAPGINSVIGAATIRAVLEGVEVVGIRDGFEWLSQGHIDYVETLTIDKISRIHFRGGSFIGISRNNPTEHPAHLENTVISLLRLNVSMLITIGGDDTAFSAMKLEEKAAGRIRVVHVPKTIDNDLDLPSHVDTFGFQTARHNGVDIVKNLMVDAKTTSRWYFVVAMGRKAGHLALGIGKAAGATLTLIPEEFQAQRIRLREVVDTLVGAIVKRLSYGRRDGLAVIAEGLVLGIDPSELAALDNVERDAHGHVRIAEVNLGEILKALVAKRLEPFGIKTTIVAKNIGYELRCADPIPVDMEYTRDLGYCAAKYLLSGGNAVMISMQGGHFVPIPFRELLDPQTGRARIRLVDIHSTRYAIARRYMIRLRRDDFEDPHELAKFAATAGLSLDQFRREFDYLIENEPPPLVIDFEKNGLVEARPGREGSPFSEETADAGPPPKGPG
;
A
#
# COMPACT_ATOMS: atom_id res chain seq x y z
N MET A 1 -11.41 40.28 -28.15
CA MET A 1 -10.28 39.33 -27.96
C MET A 1 -10.83 38.16 -27.16
N SER A 2 -10.87 36.95 -27.70
CA SER A 2 -11.28 35.78 -26.93
C SER A 2 -10.25 35.58 -25.83
N GLN A 3 -10.69 35.59 -24.57
CA GLN A 3 -9.81 35.32 -23.43
C GLN A 3 -9.12 33.97 -23.67
N GLN A 4 -7.77 33.97 -23.66
CA GLN A 4 -6.97 32.77 -23.90
C GLN A 4 -7.22 31.78 -22.74
N LYS A 5 -7.82 30.65 -23.08
CA LYS A 5 -8.14 29.62 -22.07
C LYS A 5 -6.85 29.00 -21.53
N ARG A 6 -6.78 28.84 -20.21
CA ARG A 6 -5.62 28.23 -19.51
C ARG A 6 -5.98 26.88 -18.93
N LEU A 7 -4.99 25.99 -18.93
CA LEU A 7 -5.02 24.73 -18.20
C LEU A 7 -4.26 24.89 -16.89
N GLY A 8 -4.95 24.69 -15.75
CA GLY A 8 -4.33 24.61 -14.43
C GLY A 8 -3.92 23.18 -14.10
N ILE A 9 -2.78 23.01 -13.41
CA ILE A 9 -2.36 21.73 -12.83
C ILE A 9 -2.03 21.97 -11.37
N LEU A 10 -2.58 21.14 -10.47
CA LEU A 10 -2.23 21.14 -9.03
C LEU A 10 -2.07 19.73 -8.49
N VAL A 11 -1.33 19.64 -7.37
CA VAL A 11 -1.04 18.36 -6.70
C VAL A 11 -1.47 18.43 -5.24
N GLY A 12 -2.33 17.50 -4.83
CA GLY A 12 -2.81 17.40 -3.45
C GLY A 12 -2.40 16.11 -2.74
N GLY A 13 -2.50 16.11 -1.41
CA GLY A 13 -2.21 14.96 -0.56
C GLY A 13 -0.72 14.77 -0.23
N GLY A 14 -0.25 13.53 -0.15
CA GLY A 14 1.17 13.21 0.03
C GLY A 14 1.90 13.01 -1.29
N PRO A 15 3.25 13.09 -1.34
CA PRO A 15 3.99 12.81 -2.57
C PRO A 15 3.91 11.33 -2.97
N ALA A 16 4.10 11.08 -4.27
CA ALA A 16 4.29 9.74 -4.84
C ALA A 16 5.19 9.83 -6.08
N PRO A 17 5.98 8.78 -6.37
CA PRO A 17 6.80 8.74 -7.57
C PRO A 17 5.95 8.84 -8.85
N GLY A 18 6.34 9.69 -9.79
CA GLY A 18 5.64 9.87 -11.07
C GLY A 18 4.83 11.16 -11.20
N ILE A 19 4.62 11.93 -10.14
CA ILE A 19 3.92 13.24 -10.19
C ILE A 19 4.49 14.13 -11.27
N ASN A 20 5.80 14.31 -11.31
CA ASN A 20 6.46 15.17 -12.28
C ASN A 20 6.28 14.68 -13.73
N SER A 21 6.16 13.37 -13.90
CA SER A 21 5.91 12.77 -15.22
C SER A 21 4.50 13.10 -15.72
N VAL A 22 3.49 13.07 -14.83
CA VAL A 22 2.12 13.53 -15.15
C VAL A 22 2.12 15.00 -15.53
N ILE A 23 2.75 15.87 -14.70
CA ILE A 23 2.85 17.32 -14.96
C ILE A 23 3.50 17.57 -16.32
N GLY A 24 4.65 16.91 -16.58
CA GLY A 24 5.39 17.06 -17.82
C GLY A 24 4.57 16.66 -19.06
N ALA A 25 3.97 15.47 -19.04
CA ALA A 25 3.18 14.96 -20.18
C ALA A 25 1.94 15.81 -20.46
N ALA A 26 1.21 16.20 -19.41
CA ALA A 26 0.04 17.06 -19.55
C ALA A 26 0.40 18.46 -20.10
N THR A 27 1.49 19.05 -19.59
CA THR A 27 1.96 20.35 -20.06
C THR A 27 2.40 20.30 -21.51
N ILE A 28 3.23 19.34 -21.91
CA ILE A 28 3.69 19.20 -23.29
C ILE A 28 2.48 19.07 -24.22
N ARG A 29 1.52 18.21 -23.86
CA ARG A 29 0.33 17.99 -24.70
C ARG A 29 -0.49 19.27 -24.89
N ALA A 30 -0.75 20.01 -23.80
CA ALA A 30 -1.54 21.25 -23.88
C ALA A 30 -0.83 22.37 -24.65
N VAL A 31 0.47 22.58 -24.40
CA VAL A 31 1.26 23.60 -25.08
C VAL A 31 1.35 23.35 -26.59
N LEU A 32 1.48 22.10 -27.03
CA LEU A 32 1.48 21.71 -28.44
C LEU A 32 0.13 21.98 -29.15
N GLU A 33 -0.97 22.12 -28.41
CA GLU A 33 -2.27 22.56 -28.92
C GLU A 33 -2.52 24.07 -28.70
N GLY A 34 -1.49 24.84 -28.35
CA GLY A 34 -1.55 26.29 -28.21
C GLY A 34 -2.23 26.78 -26.92
N VAL A 35 -2.36 25.90 -25.91
CA VAL A 35 -2.97 26.24 -24.62
C VAL A 35 -1.88 26.57 -23.60
N GLU A 36 -2.00 27.71 -22.94
CA GLU A 36 -1.14 28.10 -21.83
C GLU A 36 -1.40 27.22 -20.61
N VAL A 37 -0.32 26.74 -19.96
CA VAL A 37 -0.40 25.89 -18.77
C VAL A 37 0.13 26.60 -17.55
N VAL A 38 -0.63 26.56 -16.46
CA VAL A 38 -0.28 27.17 -15.19
C VAL A 38 -0.18 26.08 -14.10
N GLY A 39 1.00 25.92 -13.54
CA GLY A 39 1.22 25.12 -12.34
C GLY A 39 0.80 25.91 -11.10
N ILE A 40 -0.11 25.35 -10.32
CA ILE A 40 -0.59 25.94 -9.07
C ILE A 40 0.25 25.38 -7.95
N ARG A 41 0.99 26.25 -7.24
CA ARG A 41 1.90 25.84 -6.18
C ARG A 41 1.13 25.39 -4.94
N ASP A 42 1.66 24.37 -4.31
CA ASP A 42 1.19 23.84 -3.02
C ASP A 42 -0.30 23.46 -3.02
N GLY A 43 -0.76 22.85 -4.11
CA GLY A 43 -2.12 22.30 -4.22
C GLY A 43 -3.21 23.35 -4.08
N PHE A 44 -4.14 23.13 -3.13
CA PHE A 44 -5.24 24.06 -2.84
C PHE A 44 -4.90 25.13 -1.81
N GLU A 45 -3.71 25.09 -1.20
CA GLU A 45 -3.34 25.92 -0.04
C GLU A 45 -3.65 27.39 -0.24
N TRP A 46 -3.13 27.99 -1.31
CA TRP A 46 -3.25 29.41 -1.58
C TRP A 46 -4.56 29.78 -2.25
N LEU A 47 -5.09 28.91 -3.09
CA LEU A 47 -6.37 29.14 -3.77
C LEU A 47 -7.54 29.22 -2.77
N SER A 48 -7.54 28.36 -1.73
CA SER A 48 -8.58 28.33 -0.71
C SER A 48 -8.61 29.61 0.14
N GLN A 49 -7.48 30.30 0.22
CA GLN A 49 -7.34 31.60 0.90
C GLN A 49 -7.61 32.79 -0.03
N GLY A 50 -7.85 32.57 -1.33
CA GLY A 50 -8.10 33.62 -2.33
C GLY A 50 -6.85 34.22 -2.96
N HIS A 51 -5.66 33.66 -2.70
CA HIS A 51 -4.39 34.09 -3.29
C HIS A 51 -4.20 33.51 -4.67
N ILE A 52 -3.75 34.34 -5.63
CA ILE A 52 -3.51 33.96 -7.04
C ILE A 52 -2.07 34.13 -7.49
N ASP A 53 -1.19 34.57 -6.60
CA ASP A 53 0.22 34.87 -6.94
C ASP A 53 1.12 33.62 -6.86
N TYR A 54 0.64 32.54 -6.25
CA TYR A 54 1.39 31.28 -6.07
C TYR A 54 1.18 30.35 -7.25
N VAL A 55 1.53 30.83 -8.43
CA VAL A 55 1.41 30.09 -9.69
C VAL A 55 2.67 30.23 -10.53
N GLU A 56 2.91 29.28 -11.41
CA GLU A 56 4.05 29.29 -12.32
C GLU A 56 3.61 28.89 -13.72
N THR A 57 3.95 29.69 -14.74
CA THR A 57 3.74 29.30 -16.13
C THR A 57 4.67 28.14 -16.47
N LEU A 58 4.06 27.01 -16.87
CA LEU A 58 4.75 25.82 -17.28
C LEU A 58 4.99 25.84 -18.79
N THR A 59 6.26 25.75 -19.16
CA THR A 59 6.70 25.69 -20.57
C THR A 59 7.39 24.34 -20.81
N ILE A 60 7.41 23.89 -22.09
CA ILE A 60 8.10 22.64 -22.45
C ILE A 60 9.55 22.66 -21.98
N ASP A 61 10.22 23.78 -22.08
CA ASP A 61 11.61 23.95 -21.68
C ASP A 61 11.84 23.65 -20.19
N LYS A 62 10.95 24.19 -19.33
CA LYS A 62 11.03 23.98 -17.87
C LYS A 62 10.76 22.55 -17.45
N ILE A 63 9.84 21.84 -18.14
CA ILE A 63 9.32 20.56 -17.64
C ILE A 63 9.75 19.34 -18.45
N SER A 64 10.44 19.50 -19.57
CA SER A 64 10.77 18.38 -20.47
C SER A 64 11.60 17.27 -19.82
N ARG A 65 12.36 17.58 -18.77
CA ARG A 65 13.27 16.65 -18.10
C ARG A 65 12.94 16.39 -16.62
N ILE A 66 11.74 16.73 -16.16
CA ILE A 66 11.36 16.44 -14.76
C ILE A 66 10.73 15.06 -14.60
N HIS A 67 10.35 14.38 -15.66
CA HIS A 67 9.56 13.13 -15.63
C HIS A 67 10.24 11.97 -14.89
N PHE A 68 11.58 11.96 -14.81
CA PHE A 68 12.35 10.95 -14.11
C PHE A 68 12.72 11.33 -12.66
N ARG A 69 12.23 12.49 -12.17
CA ARG A 69 12.49 12.97 -10.81
C ARG A 69 11.31 12.73 -9.89
N GLY A 70 11.61 12.27 -8.67
CA GLY A 70 10.64 12.19 -7.59
C GLY A 70 10.20 13.57 -7.08
N GLY A 71 9.24 13.56 -6.15
CA GLY A 71 8.64 14.78 -5.61
C GLY A 71 7.70 15.49 -6.58
N SER A 72 7.45 16.78 -6.35
CA SER A 72 6.58 17.62 -7.18
C SER A 72 7.26 18.94 -7.54
N PHE A 73 7.34 19.25 -8.83
CA PHE A 73 7.90 20.50 -9.36
C PHE A 73 7.13 21.75 -8.91
N ILE A 74 5.82 21.60 -8.67
CA ILE A 74 4.93 22.70 -8.25
C ILE A 74 4.55 22.62 -6.75
N GLY A 75 5.27 21.86 -5.96
CA GLY A 75 4.93 21.64 -4.56
C GLY A 75 3.68 20.76 -4.39
N ILE A 76 3.24 20.61 -3.15
CA ILE A 76 2.11 19.77 -2.76
C ILE A 76 1.60 20.19 -1.37
N SER A 77 0.30 20.15 -1.13
CA SER A 77 -0.27 20.33 0.20
C SER A 77 -1.39 19.35 0.51
N ARG A 78 -1.73 19.23 1.79
CA ARG A 78 -2.89 18.47 2.27
C ARG A 78 -4.10 19.36 2.53
N ASN A 79 -4.03 20.62 2.13
CA ASN A 79 -5.17 21.54 2.27
C ASN A 79 -6.38 20.98 1.50
N ASN A 80 -7.50 20.89 2.21
CA ASN A 80 -8.76 20.39 1.66
C ASN A 80 -9.76 21.56 1.59
N PRO A 81 -10.04 22.09 0.38
CA PRO A 81 -10.94 23.23 0.23
C PRO A 81 -12.40 22.90 0.59
N THR A 82 -12.75 21.62 0.75
CA THR A 82 -14.13 21.21 1.09
C THR A 82 -14.44 21.23 2.58
N GLU A 83 -13.44 21.44 3.45
CA GLU A 83 -13.65 21.56 4.90
C GLU A 83 -14.51 22.77 5.27
N HIS A 84 -14.40 23.86 4.49
CA HIS A 84 -15.20 25.06 4.67
C HIS A 84 -15.80 25.54 3.34
N PRO A 85 -17.11 25.86 3.29
CA PRO A 85 -17.76 26.34 2.06
C PRO A 85 -17.07 27.56 1.44
N ALA A 86 -16.54 28.48 2.28
CA ALA A 86 -15.81 29.66 1.82
C ALA A 86 -14.49 29.31 1.10
N HIS A 87 -13.78 28.27 1.55
CA HIS A 87 -12.55 27.84 0.92
C HIS A 87 -12.79 27.28 -0.47
N LEU A 88 -13.85 26.49 -0.64
CA LEU A 88 -14.23 25.96 -1.96
C LEU A 88 -14.64 27.10 -2.91
N GLU A 89 -15.41 28.07 -2.41
CA GLU A 89 -15.80 29.24 -3.19
C GLU A 89 -14.60 30.09 -3.61
N ASN A 90 -13.70 30.40 -2.64
CA ASN A 90 -12.45 31.11 -2.93
C ASN A 90 -11.61 30.38 -3.97
N THR A 91 -11.52 29.05 -3.90
CA THR A 91 -10.79 28.24 -4.88
C THR A 91 -11.35 28.42 -6.27
N VAL A 92 -12.67 28.33 -6.45
CA VAL A 92 -13.32 28.54 -7.77
C VAL A 92 -13.09 29.97 -8.28
N ILE A 93 -13.27 30.98 -7.42
CA ILE A 93 -13.05 32.39 -7.77
C ILE A 93 -11.59 32.64 -8.17
N SER A 94 -10.63 32.09 -7.43
CA SER A 94 -9.21 32.23 -7.71
C SER A 94 -8.83 31.63 -9.05
N LEU A 95 -9.34 30.43 -9.37
CA LEU A 95 -9.13 29.79 -10.67
C LEU A 95 -9.71 30.61 -11.82
N LEU A 96 -10.92 31.18 -11.66
CA LEU A 96 -11.53 32.04 -12.66
C LEU A 96 -10.73 33.34 -12.85
N ARG A 97 -10.22 33.94 -11.78
CA ARG A 97 -9.34 35.14 -11.85
C ARG A 97 -8.02 34.84 -12.57
N LEU A 98 -7.52 33.62 -12.49
CA LEU A 98 -6.35 33.13 -13.22
C LEU A 98 -6.68 32.77 -14.71
N ASN A 99 -7.92 32.94 -15.18
CA ASN A 99 -8.41 32.50 -16.47
C ASN A 99 -8.29 30.98 -16.70
N VAL A 100 -8.26 30.17 -15.62
CA VAL A 100 -8.24 28.72 -15.71
C VAL A 100 -9.64 28.23 -16.04
N SER A 101 -9.80 27.62 -17.20
CA SER A 101 -11.07 27.00 -17.67
C SER A 101 -10.99 25.47 -17.74
N MET A 102 -9.80 24.92 -17.51
CA MET A 102 -9.51 23.49 -17.47
C MET A 102 -8.58 23.23 -16.29
N LEU A 103 -8.85 22.21 -15.50
CA LEU A 103 -8.04 21.87 -14.31
C LEU A 103 -7.72 20.38 -14.29
N ILE A 104 -6.45 20.06 -14.12
CA ILE A 104 -5.97 18.72 -13.77
C ILE A 104 -5.60 18.74 -12.30
N THR A 105 -6.26 17.91 -11.51
CA THR A 105 -5.86 17.64 -10.11
C THR A 105 -5.13 16.30 -10.05
N ILE A 106 -4.03 16.24 -9.31
CA ILE A 106 -3.24 15.01 -9.10
C ILE A 106 -3.26 14.71 -7.62
N GLY A 107 -3.80 13.55 -7.20
CA GLY A 107 -3.89 13.26 -5.76
C GLY A 107 -4.54 11.94 -5.40
N GLY A 108 -4.73 11.72 -4.10
CA GLY A 108 -5.46 10.59 -3.54
C GLY A 108 -6.97 10.85 -3.45
N ASP A 109 -7.66 10.05 -2.65
CA ASP A 109 -9.09 10.08 -2.39
C ASP A 109 -9.63 11.47 -1.98
N ASP A 110 -8.97 12.13 -1.01
CA ASP A 110 -9.37 13.47 -0.55
C ASP A 110 -9.26 14.52 -1.66
N THR A 111 -8.23 14.41 -2.52
CA THR A 111 -8.04 15.32 -3.65
C THR A 111 -9.05 15.03 -4.76
N ALA A 112 -9.40 13.76 -4.99
CA ALA A 112 -10.44 13.38 -5.94
C ALA A 112 -11.81 13.91 -5.50
N PHE A 113 -12.14 13.78 -4.21
CA PHE A 113 -13.35 14.36 -3.64
C PHE A 113 -13.39 15.88 -3.78
N SER A 114 -12.28 16.56 -3.50
CA SER A 114 -12.15 18.01 -3.67
C SER A 114 -12.33 18.42 -5.14
N ALA A 115 -11.77 17.67 -6.08
CA ALA A 115 -11.93 17.89 -7.53
C ALA A 115 -13.38 17.80 -7.97
N MET A 116 -14.11 16.78 -7.49
CA MET A 116 -15.53 16.60 -7.78
C MET A 116 -16.35 17.78 -7.23
N LYS A 117 -16.15 18.18 -5.97
CA LYS A 117 -16.86 19.30 -5.34
C LYS A 117 -16.54 20.64 -6.01
N LEU A 118 -15.32 20.81 -6.47
CA LEU A 118 -14.91 21.99 -7.24
C LEU A 118 -15.61 22.04 -8.59
N GLU A 119 -15.70 20.92 -9.28
CA GLU A 119 -16.40 20.81 -10.57
C GLU A 119 -17.89 21.17 -10.42
N GLU A 120 -18.57 20.56 -9.41
CA GLU A 120 -19.95 20.86 -9.06
C GLU A 120 -20.16 22.38 -8.79
N LYS A 121 -19.30 22.98 -7.95
CA LYS A 121 -19.37 24.42 -7.59
C LYS A 121 -19.03 25.34 -8.76
N ALA A 122 -18.16 24.90 -9.66
CA ALA A 122 -17.80 25.67 -10.85
C ALA A 122 -18.94 25.73 -11.87
N ALA A 123 -19.89 24.78 -11.83
CA ALA A 123 -21.10 24.77 -12.64
C ALA A 123 -20.80 24.99 -14.16
N GLY A 124 -19.88 24.19 -14.71
CA GLY A 124 -19.47 24.22 -16.11
C GLY A 124 -18.51 25.34 -16.52
N ARG A 125 -18.16 26.27 -15.61
CA ARG A 125 -17.17 27.34 -15.90
C ARG A 125 -15.74 26.81 -15.93
N ILE A 126 -15.45 25.73 -15.20
CA ILE A 126 -14.15 25.07 -15.16
C ILE A 126 -14.39 23.56 -15.37
N ARG A 127 -13.74 22.98 -16.36
CA ARG A 127 -13.73 21.53 -16.56
C ARG A 127 -12.63 20.92 -15.73
N VAL A 128 -12.92 19.84 -15.01
CA VAL A 128 -12.02 19.23 -14.06
C VAL A 128 -11.83 17.75 -14.37
N VAL A 129 -10.58 17.30 -14.37
CA VAL A 129 -10.22 15.89 -14.36
C VAL A 129 -9.27 15.60 -13.22
N HIS A 130 -9.31 14.38 -12.73
CA HIS A 130 -8.46 13.92 -11.64
C HIS A 130 -7.53 12.79 -12.10
N VAL A 131 -6.25 12.88 -11.77
CA VAL A 131 -5.27 11.81 -11.96
C VAL A 131 -5.00 11.15 -10.62
N PRO A 132 -5.38 9.85 -10.46
CA PRO A 132 -5.29 9.17 -9.19
C PRO A 132 -3.85 8.85 -8.81
N LYS A 133 -3.46 9.20 -7.60
CA LYS A 133 -2.10 9.09 -7.07
C LYS A 133 -2.10 8.58 -5.64
N THR A 134 -1.50 7.40 -5.41
CA THR A 134 -1.18 6.90 -4.07
C THR A 134 -0.14 5.79 -4.16
N ILE A 135 0.77 5.72 -3.18
CA ILE A 135 1.67 4.56 -3.04
C ILE A 135 0.99 3.38 -2.32
N ASP A 136 -0.18 3.62 -1.72
CA ASP A 136 -0.87 2.65 -0.88
C ASP A 136 -1.70 1.64 -1.69
N ASN A 137 -1.95 1.95 -2.97
CA ASN A 137 -2.75 1.16 -3.91
C ASN A 137 -4.19 0.91 -3.42
N ASP A 138 -4.72 1.86 -2.66
CA ASP A 138 -5.99 1.76 -1.92
C ASP A 138 -7.19 2.44 -2.60
N LEU A 139 -7.00 3.07 -3.78
CA LEU A 139 -8.10 3.66 -4.54
C LEU A 139 -8.94 2.59 -5.23
N ASP A 140 -10.25 2.82 -5.32
CA ASP A 140 -11.23 1.92 -5.95
C ASP A 140 -11.11 1.94 -7.49
N LEU A 141 -9.96 1.47 -7.97
CA LEU A 141 -9.70 1.19 -9.38
C LEU A 141 -9.96 -0.31 -9.66
N PRO A 142 -10.19 -0.71 -10.92
CA PRO A 142 -10.26 -2.12 -11.26
C PRO A 142 -9.07 -2.90 -10.71
N SER A 143 -9.29 -4.13 -10.26
CA SER A 143 -8.31 -4.93 -9.50
C SER A 143 -6.99 -5.18 -10.21
N HIS A 144 -6.98 -5.08 -11.54
CA HIS A 144 -5.79 -5.23 -12.40
C HIS A 144 -5.04 -3.92 -12.67
N VAL A 145 -5.54 -2.78 -12.14
CA VAL A 145 -4.94 -1.45 -12.34
C VAL A 145 -4.32 -0.99 -11.01
N ASP A 146 -3.01 -0.86 -11.00
CA ASP A 146 -2.31 -0.26 -9.85
C ASP A 146 -2.39 1.27 -9.91
N THR A 147 -2.36 1.92 -8.75
CA THR A 147 -2.19 3.37 -8.67
C THR A 147 -0.74 3.73 -8.96
N PHE A 148 -0.49 4.84 -9.63
CA PHE A 148 0.88 5.24 -9.92
C PHE A 148 1.64 5.60 -8.64
N GLY A 149 2.93 5.29 -8.65
CA GLY A 149 3.83 5.45 -7.51
C GLY A 149 3.90 4.21 -6.63
N PHE A 150 2.89 3.33 -6.65
CA PHE A 150 2.90 2.08 -5.90
C PHE A 150 4.04 1.16 -6.31
N GLN A 151 4.26 0.96 -7.61
CA GLN A 151 5.30 0.05 -8.10
C GLN A 151 6.72 0.55 -7.74
N THR A 152 6.95 1.84 -7.85
CA THR A 152 8.23 2.45 -7.41
C THR A 152 8.41 2.35 -5.91
N ALA A 153 7.38 2.68 -5.11
CA ALA A 153 7.45 2.58 -3.66
C ALA A 153 7.73 1.14 -3.23
N ARG A 154 7.07 0.16 -3.85
CA ARG A 154 7.31 -1.26 -3.64
C ARG A 154 8.75 -1.65 -3.99
N HIS A 155 9.27 -1.20 -5.13
CA HIS A 155 10.64 -1.48 -5.58
C HIS A 155 11.67 -1.00 -4.55
N ASN A 156 11.59 0.26 -4.15
CA ASN A 156 12.51 0.83 -3.15
C ASN A 156 12.36 0.15 -1.78
N GLY A 157 11.14 -0.17 -1.38
CA GLY A 157 10.87 -0.92 -0.14
C GLY A 157 11.49 -2.31 -0.17
N VAL A 158 11.46 -3.00 -1.31
CA VAL A 158 12.12 -4.30 -1.50
C VAL A 158 13.63 -4.20 -1.30
N ASP A 159 14.27 -3.18 -1.86
CA ASP A 159 15.73 -3.02 -1.73
C ASP A 159 16.14 -2.72 -0.28
N ILE A 160 15.36 -1.90 0.43
CA ILE A 160 15.58 -1.66 1.85
C ILE A 160 15.43 -2.97 2.64
N VAL A 161 14.35 -3.71 2.42
CA VAL A 161 14.07 -4.96 3.16
C VAL A 161 15.11 -6.03 2.86
N LYS A 162 15.56 -6.19 1.62
CA LYS A 162 16.66 -7.10 1.25
C LYS A 162 17.94 -6.79 2.03
N ASN A 163 18.33 -5.53 2.12
CA ASN A 163 19.50 -5.11 2.88
C ASN A 163 19.35 -5.45 4.38
N LEU A 164 18.17 -5.19 4.96
CA LEU A 164 17.88 -5.54 6.35
C LEU A 164 17.87 -7.05 6.59
N MET A 165 17.44 -7.86 5.61
CA MET A 165 17.51 -9.33 5.71
C MET A 165 18.95 -9.84 5.75
N VAL A 166 19.87 -9.20 5.00
CA VAL A 166 21.30 -9.52 5.05
C VAL A 166 21.87 -9.18 6.41
N ASP A 167 21.54 -7.99 6.96
CA ASP A 167 21.96 -7.61 8.32
C ASP A 167 21.37 -8.55 9.38
N ALA A 168 20.08 -8.89 9.29
CA ALA A 168 19.42 -9.83 10.18
C ALA A 168 20.17 -11.16 10.28
N LYS A 169 20.51 -11.72 9.11
CA LYS A 169 21.28 -12.97 9.02
C LYS A 169 22.68 -12.85 9.58
N THR A 170 23.37 -11.74 9.28
CA THR A 170 24.75 -11.50 9.72
C THR A 170 24.86 -11.34 11.23
N THR A 171 23.86 -10.71 11.85
CA THR A 171 23.86 -10.31 13.26
C THR A 171 22.96 -11.19 14.13
N SER A 172 22.31 -12.20 13.56
CA SER A 172 21.38 -13.12 14.25
C SER A 172 20.26 -12.38 15.00
N ARG A 173 19.58 -11.44 14.34
CA ARG A 173 18.49 -10.63 14.92
C ARG A 173 17.22 -10.65 14.08
N TRP A 174 16.15 -10.10 14.63
CA TRP A 174 14.90 -9.89 13.94
C TRP A 174 14.68 -8.42 13.64
N TYR A 175 14.09 -8.15 12.46
CA TYR A 175 13.58 -6.83 12.12
C TYR A 175 12.05 -6.87 12.02
N PHE A 176 11.39 -5.90 12.67
CA PHE A 176 9.99 -5.59 12.44
C PHE A 176 9.93 -4.30 11.62
N VAL A 177 9.62 -4.43 10.33
CA VAL A 177 9.59 -3.33 9.38
C VAL A 177 8.14 -2.93 9.16
N VAL A 178 7.73 -1.81 9.73
CA VAL A 178 6.39 -1.27 9.53
C VAL A 178 6.38 -0.47 8.24
N ALA A 179 5.58 -0.90 7.27
CA ALA A 179 5.43 -0.25 5.98
C ALA A 179 4.18 0.64 5.96
N MET A 180 4.35 1.86 5.46
CA MET A 180 3.23 2.77 5.18
C MET A 180 2.23 2.09 4.24
N GLY A 181 0.94 2.49 4.30
CA GLY A 181 -0.12 1.90 3.48
C GLY A 181 -1.52 2.32 3.95
N ARG A 182 -1.63 3.24 4.90
CA ARG A 182 -2.90 3.67 5.50
C ARG A 182 -3.72 2.46 5.99
N LYS A 183 -4.90 2.22 5.43
CA LYS A 183 -5.80 1.14 5.85
C LYS A 183 -5.55 -0.18 5.12
N ALA A 184 -4.84 -0.17 3.99
CA ALA A 184 -4.66 -1.32 3.12
C ALA A 184 -3.27 -1.94 3.25
N GLY A 185 -3.19 -3.26 3.15
CA GLY A 185 -1.96 -4.03 3.23
C GLY A 185 -1.18 -4.18 1.93
N HIS A 186 -1.62 -3.55 0.83
CA HIS A 186 -1.02 -3.76 -0.51
C HIS A 186 0.48 -3.51 -0.56
N LEU A 187 0.94 -2.38 0.01
CA LEU A 187 2.37 -2.02 -0.04
C LEU A 187 3.22 -2.98 0.81
N ALA A 188 2.78 -3.27 2.03
CA ALA A 188 3.46 -4.22 2.91
C ALA A 188 3.54 -5.62 2.28
N LEU A 189 2.41 -6.13 1.75
CA LEU A 189 2.35 -7.42 1.07
C LEU A 189 3.24 -7.44 -0.19
N GLY A 190 3.19 -6.38 -0.98
CA GLY A 190 3.99 -6.25 -2.19
C GLY A 190 5.49 -6.26 -1.91
N ILE A 191 5.93 -5.53 -0.89
CA ILE A 191 7.32 -5.49 -0.43
C ILE A 191 7.73 -6.85 0.13
N GLY A 192 6.97 -7.37 1.11
CA GLY A 192 7.32 -8.60 1.80
C GLY A 192 7.40 -9.81 0.88
N LYS A 193 6.41 -9.97 -0.02
CA LYS A 193 6.39 -11.03 -1.02
C LYS A 193 7.57 -10.94 -1.99
N ALA A 194 7.86 -9.75 -2.50
CA ALA A 194 8.91 -9.59 -3.51
C ALA A 194 10.33 -9.69 -2.89
N ALA A 195 10.53 -9.23 -1.66
CA ALA A 195 11.79 -9.36 -0.96
C ALA A 195 12.03 -10.78 -0.42
N GLY A 196 10.98 -11.61 -0.31
CA GLY A 196 11.07 -12.90 0.37
C GLY A 196 11.20 -12.75 1.89
N ALA A 197 10.51 -11.78 2.48
CA ALA A 197 10.50 -11.56 3.91
C ALA A 197 10.04 -12.83 4.66
N THR A 198 10.56 -13.03 5.88
CA THR A 198 10.21 -14.19 6.69
C THR A 198 8.70 -14.27 6.96
N LEU A 199 8.09 -13.12 7.23
CA LEU A 199 6.66 -12.98 7.50
C LEU A 199 6.18 -11.63 6.96
N THR A 200 4.93 -11.57 6.51
CA THR A 200 4.24 -10.31 6.22
C THR A 200 2.88 -10.35 6.91
N LEU A 201 2.54 -9.27 7.64
CA LEU A 201 1.26 -9.12 8.33
C LEU A 201 0.51 -7.93 7.74
N ILE A 202 -0.74 -8.17 7.36
CA ILE A 202 -1.66 -7.15 6.82
C ILE A 202 -2.98 -7.17 7.59
N PRO A 203 -3.68 -6.04 7.73
CA PRO A 203 -4.93 -5.99 8.51
C PRO A 203 -6.02 -6.91 7.94
N GLU A 204 -6.06 -7.10 6.63
CA GLU A 204 -7.08 -7.87 5.94
C GLU A 204 -7.09 -9.37 6.30
N GLU A 205 -5.98 -9.91 6.82
CA GLU A 205 -5.93 -11.33 7.20
C GLU A 205 -6.61 -11.64 8.54
N PHE A 206 -6.89 -10.60 9.34
CA PHE A 206 -7.57 -10.73 10.63
C PHE A 206 -9.06 -10.49 10.43
N GLN A 207 -9.85 -11.55 10.31
CA GLN A 207 -11.27 -11.50 9.94
C GLN A 207 -12.20 -10.94 11.02
N ALA A 208 -11.70 -10.66 12.23
CA ALA A 208 -12.50 -10.11 13.32
C ALA A 208 -12.86 -8.64 13.06
N GLN A 209 -14.01 -8.17 13.56
CA GLN A 209 -14.37 -6.74 13.57
C GLN A 209 -13.29 -5.89 14.27
N ARG A 210 -12.53 -6.50 15.19
CA ARG A 210 -11.39 -5.90 15.89
C ARG A 210 -10.27 -6.90 16.00
N ILE A 211 -9.08 -6.49 15.60
CA ILE A 211 -7.86 -7.29 15.70
C ILE A 211 -7.43 -7.35 17.16
N ARG A 212 -7.25 -8.54 17.69
CA ARG A 212 -6.68 -8.71 19.03
C ARG A 212 -5.16 -8.58 18.95
N LEU A 213 -4.59 -7.70 19.75
CA LEU A 213 -3.16 -7.45 19.79
C LEU A 213 -2.37 -8.73 20.10
N ARG A 214 -2.91 -9.59 20.98
CA ARG A 214 -2.35 -10.92 21.29
C ARG A 214 -2.19 -11.79 20.04
N GLU A 215 -3.15 -11.80 19.13
CA GLU A 215 -3.10 -12.60 17.90
C GLU A 215 -1.95 -12.16 16.98
N VAL A 216 -1.73 -10.85 16.84
CA VAL A 216 -0.60 -10.30 16.09
C VAL A 216 0.73 -10.69 16.74
N VAL A 217 0.82 -10.53 18.07
CA VAL A 217 2.02 -10.88 18.84
C VAL A 217 2.32 -12.38 18.75
N ASP A 218 1.33 -13.24 18.98
CA ASP A 218 1.54 -14.69 18.96
C ASP A 218 1.83 -15.22 17.54
N THR A 219 1.35 -14.56 16.49
CA THR A 219 1.76 -14.87 15.09
C THR A 219 3.26 -14.59 14.89
N LEU A 220 3.77 -13.47 15.41
CA LEU A 220 5.20 -13.13 15.34
C LEU A 220 6.04 -14.09 16.21
N VAL A 221 5.58 -14.39 17.42
CA VAL A 221 6.23 -15.35 18.32
C VAL A 221 6.28 -16.75 17.71
N GLY A 222 5.17 -17.22 17.13
CA GLY A 222 5.10 -18.51 16.44
C GLY A 222 6.09 -18.59 15.26
N ALA A 223 6.24 -17.51 14.50
CA ALA A 223 7.23 -17.43 13.43
C ALA A 223 8.68 -17.50 13.98
N ILE A 224 8.96 -16.82 15.09
CA ILE A 224 10.27 -16.85 15.77
C ILE A 224 10.58 -18.27 16.26
N VAL A 225 9.65 -18.91 16.99
CA VAL A 225 9.79 -20.27 17.51
C VAL A 225 10.03 -21.26 16.37
N LYS A 226 9.18 -21.20 15.35
CA LYS A 226 9.30 -22.07 14.16
C LYS A 226 10.66 -21.91 13.49
N ARG A 227 11.13 -20.69 13.31
CA ARG A 227 12.42 -20.43 12.66
C ARG A 227 13.61 -20.89 13.52
N LEU A 228 13.52 -20.71 14.83
CA LEU A 228 14.53 -21.19 15.79
C LEU A 228 14.61 -22.71 15.81
N SER A 229 13.48 -23.43 15.69
CA SER A 229 13.45 -24.90 15.68
C SER A 229 14.21 -25.50 14.48
N TYR A 230 14.38 -24.73 13.40
CA TYR A 230 15.23 -25.04 12.26
C TYR A 230 16.64 -24.45 12.34
N GLY A 231 17.09 -24.05 13.54
CA GLY A 231 18.43 -23.49 13.76
C GLY A 231 18.65 -22.07 13.21
N ARG A 232 17.58 -21.36 12.82
CA ARG A 232 17.68 -20.00 12.28
C ARG A 232 17.30 -18.96 13.33
N ARG A 233 18.25 -18.11 13.68
CA ARG A 233 18.10 -17.08 14.73
C ARG A 233 17.70 -15.72 14.17
N ASP A 234 17.70 -15.58 12.86
CA ASP A 234 17.42 -14.36 12.11
C ASP A 234 16.02 -14.37 11.53
N GLY A 235 15.45 -13.21 11.31
CA GLY A 235 14.20 -13.06 10.59
C GLY A 235 13.83 -11.61 10.32
N LEU A 236 12.88 -11.39 9.42
CA LEU A 236 12.32 -10.07 9.14
C LEU A 236 10.82 -10.21 8.89
N ALA A 237 10.03 -9.46 9.65
CA ALA A 237 8.60 -9.29 9.41
C ALA A 237 8.34 -7.93 8.77
N VAL A 238 7.62 -7.90 7.65
CA VAL A 238 7.03 -6.67 7.09
C VAL A 238 5.61 -6.57 7.62
N ILE A 239 5.27 -5.43 8.20
CA ILE A 239 4.02 -5.22 8.94
C ILE A 239 3.32 -3.99 8.34
N ALA A 240 2.07 -4.13 7.92
CA ALA A 240 1.29 -2.99 7.45
C ALA A 240 0.94 -2.05 8.60
N GLU A 241 1.17 -0.74 8.45
CA GLU A 241 0.80 0.25 9.49
C GLU A 241 -0.71 0.22 9.78
N GLY A 242 -1.52 -0.15 8.79
CA GLY A 242 -2.97 -0.25 8.92
C GLY A 242 -3.47 -1.22 9.98
N LEU A 243 -2.63 -2.15 10.44
CA LEU A 243 -2.95 -3.03 11.56
C LEU A 243 -3.36 -2.25 12.82
N VAL A 244 -2.70 -1.12 13.10
CA VAL A 244 -3.02 -0.30 14.27
C VAL A 244 -4.47 0.21 14.28
N LEU A 245 -5.02 0.47 13.09
CA LEU A 245 -6.41 0.93 12.93
C LEU A 245 -7.44 -0.17 13.19
N GLY A 246 -7.06 -1.43 13.01
CA GLY A 246 -7.90 -2.59 13.25
C GLY A 246 -7.82 -3.12 14.68
N ILE A 247 -6.75 -2.81 15.43
CA ILE A 247 -6.58 -3.25 16.83
C ILE A 247 -7.64 -2.62 17.73
N ASP A 248 -8.12 -3.39 18.70
CA ASP A 248 -9.09 -2.89 19.68
C ASP A 248 -8.51 -1.67 20.43
N PRO A 249 -9.18 -0.50 20.38
CA PRO A 249 -8.68 0.69 21.05
C PRO A 249 -8.47 0.52 22.55
N SER A 250 -9.21 -0.37 23.21
CA SER A 250 -9.04 -0.66 24.64
C SER A 250 -7.71 -1.37 24.92
N GLU A 251 -7.26 -2.27 24.03
CA GLU A 251 -5.96 -2.94 24.15
C GLU A 251 -4.81 -1.94 23.93
N LEU A 252 -4.94 -1.02 22.97
CA LEU A 252 -3.98 0.07 22.78
C LEU A 252 -3.97 1.02 23.98
N ALA A 253 -5.15 1.34 24.51
CA ALA A 253 -5.28 2.21 25.68
C ALA A 253 -4.67 1.62 26.97
N ALA A 254 -4.56 0.31 27.07
CA ALA A 254 -3.92 -0.37 28.19
C ALA A 254 -2.37 -0.32 28.15
N LEU A 255 -1.76 0.19 27.07
CA LEU A 255 -0.32 0.29 26.93
C LEU A 255 0.23 1.60 27.51
N ASP A 256 1.35 1.50 28.26
CA ASP A 256 1.96 2.65 28.94
C ASP A 256 2.66 3.63 27.97
N ASN A 257 3.08 3.18 26.79
CA ASN A 257 3.93 3.93 25.86
C ASN A 257 3.17 4.42 24.63
N VAL A 258 1.93 4.87 24.81
CA VAL A 258 1.09 5.37 23.70
C VAL A 258 0.76 6.85 23.91
N GLU A 259 1.00 7.66 22.88
CA GLU A 259 0.65 9.08 22.93
C GLU A 259 -0.86 9.30 23.03
N ARG A 260 -1.25 10.20 23.92
CA ARG A 260 -2.65 10.52 24.19
C ARG A 260 -2.94 11.99 23.91
N ASP A 261 -4.16 12.28 23.50
CA ASP A 261 -4.65 13.64 23.38
C ASP A 261 -4.93 14.27 24.76
N ALA A 262 -5.31 15.54 24.76
CA ALA A 262 -5.66 16.28 25.98
C ALA A 262 -6.86 15.67 26.76
N HIS A 263 -7.61 14.76 26.13
CA HIS A 263 -8.76 14.07 26.73
C HIS A 263 -8.43 12.61 27.13
N GLY A 264 -7.14 12.19 26.98
CA GLY A 264 -6.67 10.86 27.35
C GLY A 264 -6.91 9.77 26.29
N HIS A 265 -7.43 10.10 25.10
CA HIS A 265 -7.60 9.13 24.01
C HIS A 265 -6.28 8.90 23.27
N VAL A 266 -6.06 7.65 22.86
CA VAL A 266 -4.88 7.26 22.09
C VAL A 266 -4.88 7.96 20.72
N ARG A 267 -3.78 8.64 20.39
CA ARG A 267 -3.54 9.21 19.07
C ARG A 267 -3.08 8.12 18.12
N ILE A 268 -4.02 7.40 17.52
CA ILE A 268 -3.75 6.22 16.69
C ILE A 268 -2.74 6.51 15.56
N ALA A 269 -2.78 7.70 14.98
CA ALA A 269 -1.86 8.11 13.91
C ALA A 269 -0.39 8.29 14.38
N GLU A 270 -0.16 8.43 15.67
CA GLU A 270 1.16 8.64 16.28
C GLU A 270 1.69 7.36 16.96
N VAL A 271 0.91 6.26 16.91
CA VAL A 271 1.28 4.99 17.52
C VAL A 271 2.47 4.37 16.78
N ASN A 272 3.58 4.18 17.48
CA ASN A 272 4.72 3.44 16.96
C ASN A 272 4.50 1.93 17.07
N LEU A 273 3.73 1.36 16.11
CA LEU A 273 3.37 -0.05 16.08
C LEU A 273 4.58 -0.98 16.19
N GLY A 274 5.68 -0.62 15.51
CA GLY A 274 6.90 -1.43 15.50
C GLY A 274 7.53 -1.59 16.88
N GLU A 275 7.66 -0.50 17.65
CA GLU A 275 8.22 -0.55 19.02
C GLU A 275 7.26 -1.25 19.99
N ILE A 276 5.95 -1.07 19.84
CA ILE A 276 4.95 -1.78 20.65
C ILE A 276 5.06 -3.29 20.43
N LEU A 277 5.04 -3.74 19.18
CA LEU A 277 5.13 -5.16 18.87
C LEU A 277 6.47 -5.76 19.31
N LYS A 278 7.57 -5.02 19.14
CA LYS A 278 8.89 -5.43 19.66
C LYS A 278 8.87 -5.68 21.16
N ALA A 279 8.31 -4.74 21.94
CA ALA A 279 8.24 -4.87 23.40
C ALA A 279 7.34 -6.04 23.82
N LEU A 280 6.16 -6.18 23.20
CA LEU A 280 5.22 -7.24 23.53
C LEU A 280 5.74 -8.63 23.13
N VAL A 281 6.35 -8.76 21.96
CA VAL A 281 6.96 -10.02 21.50
C VAL A 281 8.13 -10.41 22.41
N ALA A 282 9.00 -9.46 22.78
CA ALA A 282 10.10 -9.73 23.71
C ALA A 282 9.57 -10.25 25.06
N LYS A 283 8.56 -9.57 25.63
CA LYS A 283 7.90 -9.99 26.88
C LYS A 283 7.24 -11.38 26.73
N ARG A 284 6.62 -11.65 25.59
CA ARG A 284 5.95 -12.94 25.32
C ARG A 284 6.93 -14.11 25.15
N LEU A 285 8.16 -13.84 24.72
CA LEU A 285 9.24 -14.84 24.57
C LEU A 285 9.93 -15.17 25.89
N GLU A 286 9.86 -14.31 26.92
CA GLU A 286 10.51 -14.51 28.21
C GLU A 286 10.14 -15.84 28.91
N PRO A 287 8.83 -16.20 29.02
CA PRO A 287 8.44 -17.48 29.65
C PRO A 287 8.96 -18.71 28.90
N PHE A 288 9.27 -18.57 27.60
CA PHE A 288 9.83 -19.64 26.77
C PHE A 288 11.36 -19.73 26.87
N GLY A 289 12.01 -18.86 27.66
CA GLY A 289 13.46 -18.79 27.77
C GLY A 289 14.17 -18.33 26.47
N ILE A 290 13.41 -17.81 25.49
CA ILE A 290 13.93 -17.38 24.18
C ILE A 290 14.38 -15.92 24.27
N LYS A 291 15.69 -15.71 24.03
CA LYS A 291 16.27 -14.37 23.91
C LYS A 291 16.62 -14.07 22.45
N THR A 292 16.04 -13.04 21.91
CA THR A 292 16.34 -12.54 20.56
C THR A 292 16.38 -11.01 20.55
N THR A 293 17.26 -10.46 19.74
CA THR A 293 17.28 -9.00 19.52
C THR A 293 16.29 -8.66 18.43
N ILE A 294 15.35 -7.77 18.72
CA ILE A 294 14.36 -7.27 17.75
C ILE A 294 14.63 -5.78 17.53
N VAL A 295 14.68 -5.38 16.26
CA VAL A 295 14.83 -3.99 15.83
C VAL A 295 13.57 -3.57 15.08
N ALA A 296 12.91 -2.51 15.53
CA ALA A 296 11.80 -1.92 14.81
C ALA A 296 12.29 -0.84 13.85
N LYS A 297 11.69 -0.77 12.65
CA LYS A 297 11.99 0.23 11.64
C LYS A 297 10.71 0.56 10.86
N ASN A 298 10.44 1.86 10.69
CA ASN A 298 9.36 2.31 9.81
C ASN A 298 9.94 2.64 8.43
N ILE A 299 9.21 2.28 7.37
CA ILE A 299 9.52 2.67 5.99
C ILE A 299 8.29 3.30 5.34
N GLY A 300 8.47 4.41 4.65
CA GLY A 300 7.35 5.13 4.03
C GLY A 300 7.75 6.46 3.44
N TYR A 301 8.26 7.38 4.24
CA TYR A 301 8.62 8.72 3.77
C TYR A 301 9.71 8.68 2.68
N GLU A 302 10.71 7.82 2.81
CA GLU A 302 11.75 7.58 1.81
C GLU A 302 11.22 6.96 0.50
N LEU A 303 10.07 6.30 0.54
CA LEU A 303 9.47 5.66 -0.63
C LEU A 303 8.68 6.65 -1.50
N ARG A 304 8.13 7.71 -0.89
CA ARG A 304 7.18 8.63 -1.55
C ARG A 304 7.82 9.60 -2.53
N CYS A 305 9.09 9.92 -2.34
CA CYS A 305 9.84 10.86 -3.17
C CYS A 305 10.98 10.20 -3.96
N ALA A 306 10.99 8.89 -4.04
CA ALA A 306 11.93 8.16 -4.89
C ALA A 306 11.73 8.54 -6.37
N ASP A 307 12.83 8.53 -7.13
CA ASP A 307 12.74 8.67 -8.58
C ASP A 307 11.93 7.52 -9.17
N PRO A 308 10.96 7.78 -10.05
CA PRO A 308 10.07 6.73 -10.56
C PRO A 308 10.83 5.70 -11.40
N ILE A 309 10.49 4.42 -11.22
CA ILE A 309 10.98 3.34 -12.07
C ILE A 309 10.28 3.38 -13.45
N PRO A 310 10.84 2.71 -14.49
CA PRO A 310 10.32 2.78 -15.85
C PRO A 310 8.81 2.54 -15.99
N VAL A 311 8.25 1.57 -15.25
CA VAL A 311 6.81 1.28 -15.25
C VAL A 311 5.98 2.49 -14.82
N ASP A 312 6.34 3.14 -13.70
CA ASP A 312 5.62 4.33 -13.25
C ASP A 312 5.89 5.53 -14.17
N MET A 313 7.11 5.67 -14.73
CA MET A 313 7.41 6.75 -15.69
C MET A 313 6.53 6.66 -16.94
N GLU A 314 6.42 5.48 -17.54
CA GLU A 314 5.59 5.24 -18.73
C GLU A 314 4.11 5.47 -18.41
N TYR A 315 3.61 4.79 -17.39
CA TYR A 315 2.21 4.86 -16.97
C TYR A 315 1.75 6.29 -16.64
N THR A 316 2.57 7.05 -15.93
CA THR A 316 2.25 8.44 -15.56
C THR A 316 2.32 9.41 -16.74
N ARG A 317 3.13 9.13 -17.76
CA ARG A 317 3.10 9.89 -19.01
C ARG A 317 1.80 9.66 -19.77
N ASP A 318 1.31 8.44 -19.82
CA ASP A 318 0.03 8.11 -20.43
C ASP A 318 -1.12 8.79 -19.71
N LEU A 319 -1.14 8.74 -18.37
CA LEU A 319 -2.16 9.42 -17.56
C LEU A 319 -2.15 10.94 -17.79
N GLY A 320 -0.97 11.58 -17.79
CA GLY A 320 -0.82 13.01 -18.03
C GLY A 320 -1.27 13.43 -19.44
N TYR A 321 -0.86 12.66 -20.45
CA TYR A 321 -1.30 12.88 -21.84
C TYR A 321 -2.82 12.77 -21.96
N CYS A 322 -3.42 11.69 -21.44
CA CYS A 322 -4.85 11.45 -21.51
C CYS A 322 -5.65 12.51 -20.74
N ALA A 323 -5.18 12.97 -19.59
CA ALA A 323 -5.81 14.04 -18.81
C ALA A 323 -5.92 15.34 -19.62
N ALA A 324 -4.81 15.80 -20.21
CA ALA A 324 -4.80 16.99 -21.03
C ALA A 324 -5.65 16.80 -22.30
N LYS A 325 -5.47 15.69 -23.02
CA LYS A 325 -6.20 15.44 -24.28
C LYS A 325 -7.69 15.35 -24.05
N TYR A 326 -8.14 14.71 -22.98
CA TYR A 326 -9.57 14.60 -22.65
C TYR A 326 -10.19 15.99 -22.39
N LEU A 327 -9.54 16.84 -21.58
CA LEU A 327 -9.99 18.22 -21.35
C LEU A 327 -10.02 19.06 -22.63
N LEU A 328 -8.97 18.96 -23.45
CA LEU A 328 -8.88 19.71 -24.73
C LEU A 328 -9.97 19.29 -25.71
N SER A 329 -10.38 18.02 -25.67
CA SER A 329 -11.49 17.50 -26.50
C SER A 329 -12.89 17.81 -25.94
N GLY A 330 -12.99 18.58 -24.84
CA GLY A 330 -14.29 18.96 -24.25
C GLY A 330 -14.72 18.08 -23.05
N GLY A 331 -13.93 17.08 -22.67
CA GLY A 331 -14.22 16.20 -21.55
C GLY A 331 -14.20 16.91 -20.19
N ASN A 332 -14.91 16.34 -19.22
CA ASN A 332 -15.09 16.89 -17.87
C ASN A 332 -15.47 15.80 -16.85
N ALA A 333 -15.28 16.07 -15.55
CA ALA A 333 -15.84 15.33 -14.41
C ALA A 333 -15.48 13.84 -14.39
N VAL A 334 -14.21 13.51 -14.65
CA VAL A 334 -13.73 12.11 -14.60
C VAL A 334 -12.41 11.98 -13.88
N MET A 335 -12.20 10.78 -13.33
CA MET A 335 -10.89 10.27 -12.98
C MET A 335 -10.26 9.58 -14.19
N ILE A 336 -9.00 9.88 -14.43
CA ILE A 336 -8.23 9.33 -15.56
C ILE A 336 -7.76 7.92 -15.19
N SER A 337 -8.00 6.95 -16.06
CA SER A 337 -7.58 5.58 -15.88
C SER A 337 -7.09 4.98 -17.19
N MET A 338 -6.05 4.16 -17.10
CA MET A 338 -5.56 3.32 -18.20
C MET A 338 -5.83 1.86 -17.84
N GLN A 339 -6.59 1.15 -18.67
CA GLN A 339 -6.99 -0.23 -18.43
C GLN A 339 -6.66 -1.08 -19.65
N GLY A 340 -5.78 -2.07 -19.47
CA GLY A 340 -5.35 -2.94 -20.58
C GLY A 340 -4.75 -2.18 -21.78
N GLY A 341 -4.05 -1.06 -21.51
CA GLY A 341 -3.46 -0.19 -22.56
C GLY A 341 -4.43 0.80 -23.19
N HIS A 342 -5.69 0.87 -22.72
CA HIS A 342 -6.71 1.78 -23.24
C HIS A 342 -7.07 2.85 -22.21
N PHE A 343 -7.34 4.06 -22.70
CA PHE A 343 -7.89 5.14 -21.86
C PHE A 343 -9.36 4.83 -21.52
N VAL A 344 -9.66 4.72 -20.23
CA VAL A 344 -11.01 4.48 -19.70
C VAL A 344 -11.31 5.53 -18.64
N PRO A 345 -12.05 6.60 -18.97
CA PRO A 345 -12.42 7.62 -17.98
C PRO A 345 -13.45 7.04 -17.00
N ILE A 346 -13.25 7.29 -15.69
CA ILE A 346 -14.18 6.89 -14.63
C ILE A 346 -14.93 8.15 -14.17
N PRO A 347 -16.26 8.25 -14.38
CA PRO A 347 -17.03 9.41 -13.94
C PRO A 347 -16.92 9.67 -12.44
N PHE A 348 -16.82 10.92 -12.01
CA PHE A 348 -16.71 11.28 -10.59
C PHE A 348 -17.84 10.72 -9.73
N ARG A 349 -19.06 10.62 -10.27
CA ARG A 349 -20.21 10.03 -9.58
C ARG A 349 -20.02 8.55 -9.18
N GLU A 350 -19.11 7.85 -9.86
CA GLU A 350 -18.83 6.41 -9.60
C GLU A 350 -17.74 6.20 -8.54
N LEU A 351 -17.03 7.27 -8.13
CA LEU A 351 -15.95 7.22 -7.15
C LEU A 351 -16.46 7.10 -5.71
N LEU A 352 -17.70 7.51 -5.47
CA LEU A 352 -18.28 7.52 -4.15
C LEU A 352 -19.20 6.32 -3.93
N ASP A 353 -19.11 5.77 -2.75
CA ASP A 353 -20.11 4.82 -2.26
C ASP A 353 -21.46 5.53 -2.10
N PRO A 354 -22.53 5.06 -2.76
CA PRO A 354 -23.83 5.73 -2.73
C PRO A 354 -24.45 5.80 -1.32
N GLN A 355 -24.08 4.87 -0.42
CA GLN A 355 -24.66 4.80 0.93
C GLN A 355 -23.92 5.71 1.91
N THR A 356 -22.60 5.77 1.80
CA THR A 356 -21.76 6.52 2.76
C THR A 356 -21.34 7.90 2.24
N GLY A 357 -21.43 8.16 0.94
CA GLY A 357 -20.94 9.37 0.29
C GLY A 357 -19.42 9.54 0.36
N ARG A 358 -18.68 8.47 0.69
CA ARG A 358 -17.21 8.46 0.80
C ARG A 358 -16.59 7.63 -0.32
N ALA A 359 -15.33 7.92 -0.62
CA ALA A 359 -14.55 7.08 -1.52
C ALA A 359 -14.42 5.65 -0.95
N ARG A 360 -14.62 4.66 -1.82
CA ARG A 360 -14.40 3.26 -1.44
C ARG A 360 -12.90 3.01 -1.36
N ILE A 361 -12.50 2.18 -0.39
CA ILE A 361 -11.12 1.77 -0.18
C ILE A 361 -10.95 0.37 -0.74
N ARG A 362 -9.98 0.19 -1.63
CA ARG A 362 -9.58 -1.11 -2.14
C ARG A 362 -8.65 -1.79 -1.14
N LEU A 363 -9.12 -2.88 -0.56
CA LEU A 363 -8.34 -3.72 0.35
C LEU A 363 -7.69 -4.88 -0.41
N VAL A 364 -6.72 -5.54 0.22
CA VAL A 364 -6.12 -6.76 -0.32
C VAL A 364 -7.16 -7.88 -0.30
N ASP A 365 -7.38 -8.50 -1.47
CA ASP A 365 -8.19 -9.71 -1.56
C ASP A 365 -7.41 -10.92 -1.04
N ILE A 366 -7.72 -11.31 0.21
CA ILE A 366 -7.09 -12.45 0.89
C ILE A 366 -7.56 -13.82 0.34
N HIS A 367 -8.61 -13.84 -0.48
CA HIS A 367 -9.06 -15.05 -1.18
C HIS A 367 -8.43 -15.23 -2.55
N SER A 368 -7.64 -14.24 -3.00
CA SER A 368 -6.93 -14.32 -4.28
C SER A 368 -5.81 -15.35 -4.24
N THR A 369 -5.59 -16.02 -5.38
CA THR A 369 -4.41 -16.88 -5.60
C THR A 369 -3.10 -16.17 -5.28
N ARG A 370 -3.02 -14.87 -5.60
CA ARG A 370 -1.83 -14.06 -5.32
C ARG A 370 -1.52 -14.00 -3.83
N TYR A 371 -2.54 -13.86 -2.98
CA TYR A 371 -2.38 -13.86 -1.53
C TYR A 371 -2.09 -15.26 -0.99
N ALA A 372 -2.81 -16.29 -1.46
CA ALA A 372 -2.58 -17.68 -1.06
C ALA A 372 -1.11 -18.09 -1.28
N ILE A 373 -0.55 -17.77 -2.47
CA ILE A 373 0.86 -18.00 -2.78
C ILE A 373 1.77 -17.20 -1.81
N ALA A 374 1.48 -15.91 -1.59
CA ALA A 374 2.30 -15.10 -0.67
C ALA A 374 2.32 -15.70 0.74
N ARG A 375 1.15 -16.09 1.26
CA ARG A 375 1.00 -16.71 2.58
C ARG A 375 1.77 -18.04 2.68
N ARG A 376 1.84 -18.84 1.62
CA ARG A 376 2.55 -20.12 1.61
C ARG A 376 4.07 -19.97 1.79
N TYR A 377 4.65 -18.91 1.29
CA TYR A 377 6.09 -18.61 1.47
C TYR A 377 6.44 -18.00 2.83
N MET A 378 5.46 -17.56 3.63
CA MET A 378 5.71 -17.00 4.95
C MET A 378 6.04 -18.10 5.97
N ILE A 379 6.96 -17.84 6.89
CA ILE A 379 7.22 -18.68 8.04
C ILE A 379 6.23 -18.31 9.15
N ARG A 380 5.26 -19.17 9.37
CA ARG A 380 4.23 -19.03 10.42
C ARG A 380 3.74 -20.40 10.85
N LEU A 381 3.16 -20.49 12.04
CA LEU A 381 2.48 -21.71 12.47
C LEU A 381 1.29 -22.00 11.55
N ARG A 382 1.13 -23.27 11.19
CA ARG A 382 0.13 -23.76 10.24
C ARG A 382 -0.57 -24.98 10.84
N ARG A 383 -1.71 -25.35 10.30
CA ARG A 383 -2.44 -26.55 10.69
C ARG A 383 -1.59 -27.81 10.54
N ASP A 384 -0.89 -27.94 9.42
CA ASP A 384 0.02 -29.07 9.14
C ASP A 384 1.07 -29.24 10.25
N ASP A 385 1.57 -28.13 10.83
CA ASP A 385 2.55 -28.15 11.91
C ASP A 385 2.01 -28.77 13.22
N PHE A 386 0.70 -28.66 13.44
CA PHE A 386 0.03 -29.23 14.62
C PHE A 386 -0.48 -30.66 14.35
N GLU A 387 -0.65 -31.05 13.10
CA GLU A 387 -1.01 -32.40 12.67
C GLU A 387 0.20 -33.33 12.61
N ASP A 388 1.41 -32.79 12.33
CA ASP A 388 2.67 -33.54 12.35
C ASP A 388 3.26 -33.59 13.77
N PRO A 389 3.31 -34.78 14.42
CA PRO A 389 3.84 -34.91 15.79
C PRO A 389 5.33 -34.54 15.90
N HIS A 390 6.12 -34.72 14.82
CA HIS A 390 7.54 -34.39 14.83
C HIS A 390 7.76 -32.88 14.77
N GLU A 391 7.03 -32.19 13.93
CA GLU A 391 7.10 -30.72 13.83
C GLU A 391 6.61 -30.08 15.12
N LEU A 392 5.47 -30.52 15.62
CA LEU A 392 4.94 -30.04 16.90
C LEU A 392 5.92 -30.23 18.06
N ALA A 393 6.56 -31.41 18.13
CA ALA A 393 7.56 -31.70 19.16
C ALA A 393 8.78 -30.76 19.08
N LYS A 394 9.26 -30.44 17.88
CA LYS A 394 10.36 -29.48 17.68
C LYS A 394 9.99 -28.10 18.20
N PHE A 395 8.78 -27.61 17.86
CA PHE A 395 8.33 -26.28 18.28
C PHE A 395 8.12 -26.22 19.81
N ALA A 396 7.44 -27.23 20.37
CA ALA A 396 7.25 -27.31 21.80
C ALA A 396 8.59 -27.36 22.56
N ALA A 397 9.54 -28.21 22.14
CA ALA A 397 10.88 -28.27 22.71
C ALA A 397 11.64 -26.94 22.62
N THR A 398 11.53 -26.24 21.46
CA THR A 398 12.15 -24.93 21.26
C THR A 398 11.57 -23.86 22.18
N ALA A 399 10.27 -23.94 22.50
CA ALA A 399 9.59 -23.05 23.45
C ALA A 399 9.72 -23.51 24.92
N GLY A 400 10.39 -24.63 25.19
CA GLY A 400 10.48 -25.18 26.56
C GLY A 400 9.14 -25.65 27.14
N LEU A 401 8.19 -26.04 26.27
CA LEU A 401 6.84 -26.43 26.63
C LEU A 401 6.58 -27.92 26.35
N SER A 402 5.59 -28.51 27.05
CA SER A 402 5.02 -29.79 26.64
C SER A 402 4.16 -29.59 25.38
N LEU A 403 3.85 -30.68 24.65
CA LEU A 403 2.97 -30.64 23.49
C LEU A 403 1.61 -29.98 23.79
N ASP A 404 1.00 -30.40 24.92
CA ASP A 404 -0.31 -29.86 25.33
C ASP A 404 -0.24 -28.39 25.74
N GLN A 405 0.86 -27.94 26.32
CA GLN A 405 1.07 -26.53 26.63
C GLN A 405 1.23 -25.73 25.37
N PHE A 406 2.04 -26.21 24.40
CA PHE A 406 2.24 -25.53 23.13
C PHE A 406 0.91 -25.38 22.34
N ARG A 407 0.11 -26.46 22.29
CA ARG A 407 -1.24 -26.42 21.71
C ARG A 407 -2.10 -25.35 22.37
N ARG A 408 -2.25 -25.37 23.70
CA ARG A 408 -3.05 -24.37 24.43
C ARG A 408 -2.62 -22.93 24.16
N GLU A 409 -1.34 -22.70 23.92
CA GLU A 409 -0.83 -21.35 23.65
C GLU A 409 -1.09 -20.87 22.21
N PHE A 410 -1.09 -21.78 21.24
CA PHE A 410 -1.01 -21.39 19.82
C PHE A 410 -2.07 -22.02 18.89
N ASP A 411 -2.88 -23.02 19.30
CA ASP A 411 -3.87 -23.68 18.44
C ASP A 411 -4.85 -22.66 17.81
N TYR A 412 -5.23 -21.64 18.56
CA TYR A 412 -6.19 -20.65 18.08
C TYR A 412 -5.70 -19.85 16.85
N LEU A 413 -4.38 -19.78 16.62
CA LEU A 413 -3.81 -19.10 15.44
C LEU A 413 -4.12 -19.81 14.12
N ILE A 414 -4.44 -21.09 14.19
CA ILE A 414 -4.71 -21.94 13.01
C ILE A 414 -6.19 -22.24 12.82
N GLU A 415 -7.08 -21.83 13.73
CA GLU A 415 -8.52 -22.08 13.65
C GLU A 415 -9.09 -21.55 12.33
N ASN A 416 -8.70 -20.33 11.93
CA ASN A 416 -9.16 -19.65 10.73
C ASN A 416 -8.13 -19.73 9.59
N GLU A 417 -7.18 -20.68 9.64
CA GLU A 417 -6.21 -20.81 8.56
C GLU A 417 -6.91 -21.22 7.25
N PRO A 418 -6.71 -20.45 6.15
CA PRO A 418 -7.28 -20.81 4.87
C PRO A 418 -6.70 -22.15 4.40
N PRO A 419 -7.52 -22.99 3.74
CA PRO A 419 -7.04 -24.25 3.20
C PRO A 419 -5.92 -24.05 2.17
N PRO A 420 -5.07 -25.05 1.94
CA PRO A 420 -4.03 -24.99 0.92
C PRO A 420 -4.61 -24.70 -0.46
N LEU A 421 -3.86 -23.95 -1.27
CA LEU A 421 -4.25 -23.67 -2.65
C LEU A 421 -4.22 -24.97 -3.47
N VAL A 422 -5.38 -25.36 -4.01
CA VAL A 422 -5.50 -26.47 -4.94
C VAL A 422 -5.76 -25.92 -6.34
N ILE A 423 -4.99 -26.36 -7.33
CA ILE A 423 -5.20 -26.05 -8.74
C ILE A 423 -5.86 -27.27 -9.40
N ASP A 424 -7.11 -27.07 -9.85
CA ASP A 424 -7.86 -28.09 -10.57
C ASP A 424 -7.65 -27.89 -12.08
N PHE A 425 -6.90 -28.79 -12.69
CA PHE A 425 -6.56 -28.74 -14.11
C PHE A 425 -7.73 -29.12 -15.02
N GLU A 426 -8.77 -29.82 -14.51
CA GLU A 426 -9.91 -30.26 -15.31
C GLU A 426 -10.92 -29.12 -15.58
N LYS A 427 -10.93 -28.10 -14.73
CA LYS A 427 -11.89 -26.97 -14.81
C LYS A 427 -11.34 -25.69 -15.38
N ASN A 428 -10.12 -25.69 -15.95
CA ASN A 428 -9.46 -24.49 -16.49
C ASN A 428 -9.46 -23.27 -15.53
N GLY A 429 -9.50 -23.49 -14.24
CA GLY A 429 -9.59 -22.40 -13.27
C GLY A 429 -9.17 -22.81 -11.87
N LEU A 430 -8.98 -21.82 -11.04
CA LEU A 430 -8.84 -22.00 -9.59
C LEU A 430 -10.15 -22.47 -9.02
N VAL A 431 -10.16 -23.63 -8.41
CA VAL A 431 -11.29 -24.15 -7.65
C VAL A 431 -11.05 -23.82 -6.18
N GLU A 432 -12.15 -23.54 -5.47
CA GLU A 432 -12.14 -23.39 -4.02
C GLU A 432 -11.31 -24.50 -3.37
N ALA A 433 -10.39 -24.09 -2.52
CA ALA A 433 -9.44 -24.99 -1.87
C ALA A 433 -10.20 -26.08 -1.10
N ARG A 434 -10.04 -27.33 -1.51
CA ARG A 434 -10.47 -28.48 -0.72
C ARG A 434 -9.39 -28.82 0.30
N PRO A 435 -9.75 -29.26 1.53
CA PRO A 435 -8.76 -29.77 2.46
C PRO A 435 -8.12 -31.04 1.87
N GLY A 436 -6.92 -30.89 1.40
CA GLY A 436 -6.08 -31.97 0.88
C GLY A 436 -4.81 -32.06 1.69
N ARG A 437 -4.38 -33.26 2.03
CA ARG A 437 -3.08 -33.52 2.66
C ARG A 437 -1.97 -33.18 1.65
N GLU A 438 -1.32 -32.04 1.80
CA GLU A 438 0.05 -31.89 1.31
C GLU A 438 1.01 -32.41 2.38
N GLY A 439 1.78 -33.43 2.04
CA GLY A 439 2.86 -33.92 2.89
C GLY A 439 3.85 -32.80 3.22
N SER A 440 4.52 -32.92 4.36
CA SER A 440 5.62 -32.04 4.78
C SER A 440 6.62 -31.86 3.63
N PRO A 441 7.05 -30.63 3.30
CA PRO A 441 8.05 -30.40 2.24
C PRO A 441 9.44 -30.97 2.58
N PHE A 442 9.59 -31.64 3.69
CA PHE A 442 10.85 -32.23 4.19
C PHE A 442 10.80 -33.74 4.42
N SER A 443 9.78 -34.47 3.93
CA SER A 443 9.89 -35.91 3.86
C SER A 443 10.89 -36.26 2.74
N GLU A 444 12.11 -36.61 3.12
CA GLU A 444 13.05 -37.28 2.25
C GLU A 444 12.41 -38.64 1.79
N GLU A 445 11.79 -38.63 0.63
CA GLU A 445 11.70 -39.89 -0.14
C GLU A 445 13.13 -40.26 -0.54
N THR A 446 13.70 -41.18 0.18
CA THR A 446 14.84 -42.00 -0.34
C THR A 446 14.35 -42.68 -1.59
N ALA A 447 14.59 -42.05 -2.74
CA ALA A 447 14.39 -42.70 -4.05
C ALA A 447 15.35 -43.88 -4.14
N ASP A 448 14.81 -45.08 -4.01
CA ASP A 448 15.46 -46.32 -4.39
C ASP A 448 15.70 -46.25 -5.89
N ALA A 449 16.89 -45.81 -6.28
CA ALA A 449 17.31 -45.74 -7.67
C ALA A 449 17.65 -47.16 -8.14
N GLY A 450 16.66 -47.81 -8.73
CA GLY A 450 16.90 -49.04 -9.51
C GLY A 450 17.95 -48.85 -10.62
N PRO A 451 18.72 -49.85 -10.96
CA PRO A 451 19.83 -49.71 -11.92
C PRO A 451 19.35 -49.33 -13.31
N PRO A 452 20.14 -48.55 -14.09
CA PRO A 452 19.76 -48.09 -15.42
C PRO A 452 19.62 -49.24 -16.44
N PRO A 453 18.70 -49.16 -17.39
CA PRO A 453 18.54 -50.19 -18.42
C PRO A 453 19.77 -50.22 -19.34
N LYS A 454 20.25 -51.44 -19.59
CA LYS A 454 21.33 -51.72 -20.58
C LYS A 454 20.81 -51.36 -21.98
N GLY A 455 21.52 -50.50 -22.68
CA GLY A 455 21.26 -50.15 -24.07
C GLY A 455 21.46 -51.35 -25.01
N PRO A 456 20.76 -51.38 -26.16
CA PRO A 456 20.92 -52.44 -27.15
C PRO A 456 22.28 -52.33 -27.86
N GLY A 457 22.89 -53.49 -28.10
CA GLY A 457 24.11 -53.63 -28.85
C GLY A 457 23.94 -53.37 -30.35
#